data_c376ab0b89bbc492ff904c6ec50642aa
#
_entry.id   c376ab0b89bbc492ff904c6ec50642aa
#
_cell.length_a   1.000
_cell.length_b   1.000
_cell.length_c   1.000
_cell.angle_alpha   90.00
_cell.angle_beta   90.00
_cell.angle_gamma   90.00
#
_symmetry.space_group_name_H-M   'P 1'
#
loop_
_entity.id
_entity.type
_entity.pdbx_description
1 polymer ?
#
loop_
_entity_poly.entity_id
_entity_poly.type
_entity_poly.pdbx_seq_one_letter_code
_entity_poly.pdbx_strand_id
1 'polypeptide(L)'
;VLDAVPGWTWDQLEATFQLMEIRAALGPHFVGYNTGRWDYINSVADAMAWDRSFINPNIEDITMTYGYMRNYEDRVRRAVNTADTDGRFALWQGGMEPNIPVGSEAGVAASMERAVAGARREQSEGASGKWVAHWKMVPIVRPVWAEVGEANQLGRSFPPLTYTEEDAAGLTLLEPAPRTIRGARNLLSVGIQYGNAFGQGFQAAALKPADFFGDDDILYLMEDVATGEIRLSILWEWLHKGGSLTEDDAETGARVGDLFAAALFRRLLAEEYDKLRRASDRDVHDDSKGTTLPVAREIAETYVLDQVKTPWYIDLLNINLNNHDLALAKERIQLYMTALKDESQRITENLDF
;
A
#
# COMPACT_ATOMS: atom_id res chain seq x y z
N VAL A 1 3.27 18.50 -1.05
CA VAL A 1 3.50 17.33 -0.22
C VAL A 1 4.09 16.26 -1.10
N LEU A 2 5.26 15.77 -0.76
CA LEU A 2 5.91 14.68 -1.46
C LEU A 2 5.75 13.44 -0.59
N ASP A 3 5.10 12.42 -1.12
CA ASP A 3 5.20 11.09 -0.56
C ASP A 3 6.67 10.66 -0.66
N ALA A 4 7.12 9.84 0.27
CA ALA A 4 8.46 9.33 0.17
C ALA A 4 8.57 8.51 -1.12
N VAL A 5 9.45 8.96 -1.99
CA VAL A 5 9.56 8.44 -3.35
C VAL A 5 9.98 6.97 -3.29
N PRO A 6 9.31 6.09 -4.04
CA PRO A 6 9.74 4.71 -4.18
C PRO A 6 11.17 4.67 -4.70
N GLY A 7 11.99 3.88 -4.05
CA GLY A 7 13.38 3.74 -4.41
C GLY A 7 13.81 2.28 -4.43
N TRP A 8 14.99 2.06 -4.95
CA TRP A 8 15.68 0.79 -4.94
C TRP A 8 16.19 0.47 -3.53
N THR A 9 16.60 -0.76 -3.23
CA THR A 9 17.00 -1.18 -1.87
C THR A 9 18.03 -0.26 -1.21
N TRP A 10 18.98 0.19 -1.96
CA TRP A 10 19.99 1.16 -1.53
C TRP A 10 19.45 2.60 -1.56
N ASP A 11 18.44 2.89 -2.36
CA ASP A 11 17.69 4.15 -2.30
C ASP A 11 16.87 4.27 -1.02
N GLN A 12 16.58 3.20 -0.33
CA GLN A 12 15.94 3.27 0.99
C GLN A 12 16.90 3.81 2.04
N LEU A 13 18.18 3.45 1.95
CA LEU A 13 19.22 4.16 2.64
C LEU A 13 19.30 5.60 2.12
N GLU A 14 19.22 5.78 0.82
CA GLU A 14 19.21 7.08 0.16
C GLU A 14 17.87 7.81 0.30
N ALA A 15 16.73 7.15 0.48
CA ALA A 15 15.47 7.84 0.82
C ALA A 15 15.65 8.77 2.01
N THR A 16 16.57 8.46 2.89
CA THR A 16 16.93 9.36 3.96
C THR A 16 17.75 10.55 3.48
N PHE A 17 18.68 10.34 2.58
CA PHE A 17 19.44 11.43 1.94
C PHE A 17 18.52 12.24 1.04
N GLN A 18 17.70 11.59 0.22
CA GLN A 18 16.74 12.24 -0.66
C GLN A 18 15.78 13.15 0.11
N LEU A 19 15.30 12.74 1.28
CA LEU A 19 14.46 13.59 2.13
C LEU A 19 15.17 14.91 2.47
N MET A 20 16.43 14.87 2.86
CA MET A 20 17.19 16.06 3.16
C MET A 20 17.57 16.86 1.92
N GLU A 21 17.93 16.21 0.83
CA GLU A 21 18.30 16.84 -0.43
C GLU A 21 17.13 17.53 -1.12
N ILE A 22 15.97 16.85 -1.20
CA ILE A 22 14.74 17.45 -1.73
C ILE A 22 14.37 18.69 -0.93
N ARG A 23 14.43 18.60 0.38
CA ARG A 23 14.16 19.73 1.26
C ARG A 23 15.14 20.89 1.00
N ALA A 24 16.42 20.60 0.89
CA ALA A 24 17.45 21.61 0.61
C ALA A 24 17.26 22.24 -0.79
N ALA A 25 16.98 21.43 -1.81
CA ALA A 25 16.75 21.90 -3.18
C ALA A 25 15.51 22.81 -3.31
N LEU A 26 14.43 22.45 -2.62
CA LEU A 26 13.19 23.25 -2.61
C LEU A 26 13.29 24.50 -1.72
N GLY A 27 14.17 24.50 -0.74
CA GLY A 27 14.42 25.63 0.14
C GLY A 27 13.14 26.22 0.74
N PRO A 28 12.87 27.54 0.52
CA PRO A 28 11.71 28.23 1.11
C PRO A 28 10.36 27.76 0.53
N HIS A 29 10.36 26.99 -0.55
CA HIS A 29 9.15 26.43 -1.16
C HIS A 29 8.77 25.09 -0.56
N PHE A 30 9.63 24.50 0.23
CA PHE A 30 9.34 23.21 0.89
C PHE A 30 8.42 23.42 2.09
N VAL A 31 7.29 22.71 2.11
CA VAL A 31 6.30 22.79 3.20
C VAL A 31 6.48 21.62 4.17
N GLY A 32 6.60 20.42 3.67
CA GLY A 32 6.70 19.22 4.52
C GLY A 32 6.53 17.91 3.76
N TYR A 33 6.59 16.84 4.51
CA TYR A 33 6.36 15.48 4.04
C TYR A 33 5.05 14.91 4.56
N ASN A 34 4.42 14.07 3.74
CA ASN A 34 3.40 13.13 4.15
C ASN A 34 4.01 11.72 4.23
N THR A 35 3.61 10.94 5.23
CA THR A 35 4.02 9.53 5.32
C THR A 35 3.04 8.63 4.57
N GLY A 36 3.38 8.29 3.33
CA GLY A 36 2.63 7.35 2.50
C GLY A 36 2.87 5.91 2.94
N ARG A 37 1.88 5.27 3.60
CA ARG A 37 2.01 3.90 4.09
C ARG A 37 2.12 2.90 2.94
N TRP A 38 1.15 2.89 2.05
CA TRP A 38 1.07 1.92 0.96
C TRP A 38 2.20 2.12 -0.05
N ASP A 39 2.51 3.37 -0.37
CA ASP A 39 3.59 3.71 -1.29
C ASP A 39 4.94 3.20 -0.78
N TYR A 40 5.23 3.42 0.51
CA TYR A 40 6.49 2.95 1.08
C TYR A 40 6.58 1.41 1.12
N ILE A 41 5.50 0.72 1.53
CA ILE A 41 5.47 -0.75 1.54
C ILE A 41 5.70 -1.29 0.13
N ASN A 42 5.08 -0.70 -0.89
CA ASN A 42 5.25 -1.13 -2.27
C ASN A 42 6.69 -0.91 -2.76
N SER A 43 7.27 0.24 -2.45
CA SER A 43 8.66 0.57 -2.78
C SER A 43 9.65 -0.42 -2.17
N VAL A 44 9.46 -0.77 -0.90
CA VAL A 44 10.27 -1.78 -0.22
C VAL A 44 10.09 -3.15 -0.87
N ALA A 45 8.86 -3.56 -1.17
CA ALA A 45 8.56 -4.83 -1.81
C ALA A 45 9.22 -4.93 -3.20
N ASP A 46 9.23 -3.84 -3.98
CA ASP A 46 9.87 -3.79 -5.28
C ASP A 46 11.39 -3.83 -5.17
N ALA A 47 11.95 -3.00 -4.31
CA ALA A 47 13.38 -2.94 -4.06
C ALA A 47 13.94 -4.27 -3.54
N MET A 48 13.18 -5.00 -2.75
CA MET A 48 13.53 -6.30 -2.18
C MET A 48 13.04 -7.49 -3.01
N ALA A 49 12.54 -7.27 -4.24
CA ALA A 49 12.00 -8.35 -5.08
C ALA A 49 13.02 -9.48 -5.36
N TRP A 50 14.30 -9.15 -5.43
CA TRP A 50 15.41 -10.07 -5.62
C TRP A 50 15.74 -10.92 -4.38
N ASP A 51 15.44 -10.44 -3.18
CA ASP A 51 15.75 -11.13 -1.92
C ASP A 51 14.63 -12.13 -1.58
N ARG A 52 14.97 -13.42 -1.67
CA ARG A 52 14.02 -14.50 -1.37
C ARG A 52 13.63 -14.56 0.10
N SER A 53 14.40 -13.99 0.99
CA SER A 53 14.09 -13.98 2.44
C SER A 53 13.11 -12.85 2.80
N PHE A 54 13.00 -11.82 1.96
CA PHE A 54 12.09 -10.71 2.18
C PHE A 54 10.69 -11.09 1.69
N ILE A 55 9.82 -11.51 2.61
CA ILE A 55 8.43 -11.92 2.34
C ILE A 55 7.53 -11.21 3.34
N ASN A 56 6.75 -10.27 2.86
CA ASN A 56 5.80 -9.53 3.66
C ASN A 56 4.74 -10.46 4.30
N PRO A 57 4.23 -10.13 5.49
CA PRO A 57 3.08 -10.82 6.11
C PRO A 57 1.75 -10.36 5.48
N ASN A 58 0.64 -10.73 6.13
CA ASN A 58 -0.66 -10.12 5.81
C ASN A 58 -0.57 -8.59 5.87
N ILE A 59 -1.25 -7.92 4.95
CA ILE A 59 -1.19 -6.46 4.84
C ILE A 59 -1.68 -5.72 6.09
N GLU A 60 -2.66 -6.29 6.79
CA GLU A 60 -3.21 -5.73 8.03
C GLU A 60 -2.19 -5.68 9.17
N ASP A 61 -1.20 -6.56 9.15
CA ASP A 61 -0.15 -6.64 10.17
C ASP A 61 0.99 -5.64 9.93
N ILE A 62 1.09 -5.08 8.71
CA ILE A 62 2.08 -4.05 8.38
C ILE A 62 1.55 -2.67 8.79
N THR A 63 1.48 -2.46 10.09
CA THR A 63 1.06 -1.17 10.66
C THR A 63 2.20 -0.14 10.66
N MET A 64 1.91 1.11 11.00
CA MET A 64 2.96 2.14 11.14
C MET A 64 3.95 1.87 12.29
N THR A 65 3.68 0.87 13.13
CA THR A 65 4.59 0.40 14.18
C THR A 65 5.37 -0.84 13.80
N TYR A 66 5.10 -1.41 12.63
CA TYR A 66 5.82 -2.57 12.11
C TYR A 66 7.25 -2.19 11.67
N GLY A 67 8.21 -3.06 11.89
CA GLY A 67 9.63 -2.93 11.65
C GLY A 67 10.08 -1.78 10.73
N TYR A 68 10.11 -2.02 9.42
CA TYR A 68 10.57 -1.02 8.47
C TYR A 68 9.67 0.23 8.40
N MET A 69 8.35 0.12 8.66
CA MET A 69 7.45 1.28 8.67
C MET A 69 7.76 2.24 9.81
N ARG A 70 8.02 1.71 11.00
CA ARG A 70 8.42 2.51 12.17
C ARG A 70 9.73 3.24 11.91
N ASN A 71 10.71 2.56 11.32
CA ASN A 71 12.00 3.15 11.01
C ASN A 71 11.90 4.22 9.92
N TYR A 72 11.10 3.99 8.89
CA TYR A 72 10.78 4.98 7.87
C TYR A 72 10.15 6.24 8.48
N GLU A 73 9.12 6.08 9.31
CA GLU A 73 8.47 7.21 9.98
C GLU A 73 9.46 7.98 10.87
N ASP A 74 10.34 7.28 11.58
CA ASP A 74 11.40 7.90 12.39
C ASP A 74 12.34 8.75 11.55
N ARG A 75 12.69 8.31 10.33
CA ARG A 75 13.53 9.09 9.41
C ARG A 75 12.81 10.36 8.96
N VAL A 76 11.55 10.26 8.58
CA VAL A 76 10.75 11.43 8.15
C VAL A 76 10.64 12.45 9.28
N ARG A 77 10.29 12.03 10.50
CA ARG A 77 10.16 12.96 11.64
C ARG A 77 11.45 13.69 11.97
N ARG A 78 12.59 12.99 11.88
CA ARG A 78 13.90 13.62 12.10
C ARG A 78 14.25 14.60 10.99
N ALA A 79 14.00 14.23 9.72
CA ALA A 79 14.25 15.10 8.59
C ALA A 79 13.49 16.43 8.68
N VAL A 80 12.22 16.40 9.03
CA VAL A 80 11.41 17.62 9.14
C VAL A 80 11.76 18.47 10.36
N ASN A 81 12.22 17.84 11.43
CA ASN A 81 12.60 18.52 12.69
C ASN A 81 14.11 18.86 12.76
N THR A 82 14.86 18.70 11.67
CA THR A 82 16.19 19.26 11.51
C THR A 82 16.05 20.67 10.93
N ALA A 83 16.61 21.68 11.59
CA ALA A 83 16.56 23.04 11.06
C ALA A 83 17.36 23.15 9.75
N ASP A 84 16.83 23.90 8.77
CA ASP A 84 17.58 24.28 7.58
C ASP A 84 18.61 25.40 7.89
N THR A 85 19.31 25.85 6.87
CA THR A 85 20.33 26.91 7.00
C THR A 85 19.77 28.24 7.50
N ASP A 86 18.47 28.46 7.32
CA ASP A 86 17.76 29.66 7.80
C ASP A 86 17.08 29.43 9.16
N GLY A 87 17.30 28.28 9.78
CA GLY A 87 16.71 27.91 11.07
C GLY A 87 15.23 27.49 11.00
N ARG A 88 14.72 27.15 9.80
CA ARG A 88 13.33 26.74 9.60
C ARG A 88 13.17 25.23 9.72
N PHE A 89 12.02 24.82 10.24
CA PHE A 89 11.57 23.43 10.29
C PHE A 89 10.52 23.18 9.21
N ALA A 90 10.28 21.90 8.89
CA ALA A 90 9.26 21.50 7.94
C ALA A 90 8.10 20.77 8.66
N LEU A 91 6.96 20.68 8.00
CA LEU A 91 5.80 19.98 8.53
C LEU A 91 5.92 18.47 8.27
N TRP A 92 5.40 17.67 9.20
CA TRP A 92 5.15 16.26 8.99
C TRP A 92 3.65 16.01 9.10
N GLN A 93 3.04 15.62 7.99
CA GLN A 93 1.67 15.14 7.95
C GLN A 93 1.68 13.62 8.09
N GLY A 94 1.03 13.10 9.12
CA GLY A 94 0.81 11.66 9.30
C GLY A 94 0.02 11.06 8.14
N GLY A 95 0.04 9.74 8.03
CA GLY A 95 -0.60 9.00 6.96
C GLY A 95 -2.10 9.29 6.84
N MET A 96 -2.65 9.03 5.67
CA MET A 96 -4.08 9.22 5.41
C MET A 96 -4.93 8.32 6.32
N GLU A 97 -5.96 8.92 6.93
CA GLU A 97 -7.04 8.17 7.55
C GLU A 97 -8.12 7.88 6.51
N PRO A 98 -8.23 6.62 6.04
CA PRO A 98 -9.11 6.30 4.92
C PRO A 98 -10.56 6.09 5.33
N ASN A 99 -10.85 5.89 6.62
CA ASN A 99 -12.19 5.59 7.10
C ASN A 99 -13.14 6.78 6.93
N ILE A 100 -14.38 6.46 6.60
CA ILE A 100 -15.50 7.41 6.54
C ILE A 100 -16.50 6.97 7.60
N PRO A 101 -17.04 7.89 8.45
CA PRO A 101 -17.97 7.52 9.53
C PRO A 101 -19.38 7.26 8.98
N VAL A 102 -19.51 6.23 8.15
CA VAL A 102 -20.76 5.76 7.54
C VAL A 102 -20.83 4.24 7.68
N GLY A 103 -21.98 3.73 8.11
CA GLY A 103 -22.18 2.30 8.36
C GLY A 103 -23.05 2.05 9.57
N SER A 104 -22.94 0.87 10.16
CA SER A 104 -23.62 0.55 11.42
C SER A 104 -23.04 1.39 12.57
N GLU A 105 -23.87 1.69 13.58
CA GLU A 105 -23.43 2.50 14.73
C GLU A 105 -22.24 1.88 15.44
N ALA A 106 -22.26 0.56 15.65
CA ALA A 106 -21.16 -0.18 16.30
C ALA A 106 -19.88 -0.15 15.45
N GLY A 107 -19.98 -0.41 14.15
CA GLY A 107 -18.83 -0.38 13.23
C GLY A 107 -18.24 1.03 13.12
N VAL A 108 -19.06 2.07 13.04
CA VAL A 108 -18.61 3.47 13.08
C VAL A 108 -17.87 3.76 14.38
N ALA A 109 -18.42 3.38 15.55
CA ALA A 109 -17.78 3.65 16.83
C ALA A 109 -16.39 2.98 16.91
N ALA A 110 -16.30 1.69 16.58
CA ALA A 110 -15.03 0.95 16.61
C ALA A 110 -13.98 1.51 15.65
N SER A 111 -14.38 1.90 14.44
CA SER A 111 -13.45 2.49 13.47
C SER A 111 -13.01 3.90 13.86
N MET A 112 -13.88 4.70 14.44
CA MET A 112 -13.51 6.03 14.94
C MET A 112 -12.58 5.94 16.12
N GLU A 113 -12.76 4.96 17.00
CA GLU A 113 -11.82 4.71 18.10
C GLU A 113 -10.42 4.34 17.57
N ARG A 114 -10.33 3.46 16.56
CA ARG A 114 -9.05 3.14 15.90
C ARG A 114 -8.42 4.36 15.24
N ALA A 115 -9.21 5.18 14.54
CA ALA A 115 -8.73 6.39 13.89
C ALA A 115 -8.17 7.40 14.89
N VAL A 116 -8.83 7.60 16.03
CA VAL A 116 -8.36 8.47 17.12
C VAL A 116 -7.10 7.89 17.76
N ALA A 117 -7.03 6.58 17.98
CA ALA A 117 -5.83 5.93 18.52
C ALA A 117 -4.63 6.11 17.59
N GLY A 118 -4.81 5.91 16.27
CA GLY A 118 -3.80 6.18 15.26
C GLY A 118 -3.35 7.65 15.24
N ALA A 119 -4.30 8.57 15.29
CA ALA A 119 -4.02 10.00 15.38
C ALA A 119 -3.21 10.37 16.63
N ARG A 120 -3.56 9.82 17.80
CA ARG A 120 -2.80 10.03 19.05
C ARG A 120 -1.38 9.49 18.97
N ARG A 121 -1.19 8.32 18.37
CA ARG A 121 0.13 7.78 18.13
C ARG A 121 0.98 8.75 17.28
N GLU A 122 0.48 9.17 16.12
CA GLU A 122 1.19 10.11 15.25
C GLU A 122 1.47 11.45 15.93
N GLN A 123 0.49 11.98 16.67
CA GLN A 123 0.68 13.19 17.47
C GLN A 123 1.78 13.01 18.53
N SER A 124 1.80 11.87 19.24
CA SER A 124 2.84 11.57 20.24
C SER A 124 4.23 11.41 19.61
N GLU A 125 4.31 10.89 18.38
CA GLU A 125 5.53 10.78 17.59
C GLU A 125 6.02 12.12 17.01
N GLY A 126 5.21 13.17 17.06
CA GLY A 126 5.60 14.53 16.66
C GLY A 126 5.04 15.00 15.32
N ALA A 127 4.06 14.30 14.77
CA ALA A 127 3.39 14.77 13.56
C ALA A 127 2.74 16.15 13.77
N SER A 128 2.85 17.01 12.77
CA SER A 128 2.24 18.35 12.77
C SER A 128 0.73 18.31 12.53
N GLY A 129 0.25 17.23 11.94
CA GLY A 129 -1.15 16.98 11.61
C GLY A 129 -1.36 15.62 10.97
N LYS A 130 -2.56 15.39 10.49
CA LYS A 130 -2.96 14.15 9.82
C LYS A 130 -3.77 14.47 8.58
N TRP A 131 -3.56 13.69 7.53
CA TRP A 131 -4.45 13.68 6.38
C TRP A 131 -5.67 12.81 6.67
N VAL A 132 -6.86 13.28 6.31
CA VAL A 132 -8.12 12.51 6.36
C VAL A 132 -8.76 12.50 4.98
N ALA A 133 -9.18 11.34 4.52
CA ALA A 133 -9.78 11.19 3.20
C ALA A 133 -11.15 11.87 3.07
N HIS A 134 -11.88 12.01 4.17
CA HIS A 134 -13.22 12.57 4.17
C HIS A 134 -13.38 13.68 5.22
N TRP A 135 -14.04 14.79 4.85
CA TRP A 135 -14.22 15.95 5.71
C TRP A 135 -14.92 15.66 7.05
N LYS A 136 -15.81 14.65 7.11
CA LYS A 136 -16.45 14.21 8.36
C LYS A 136 -15.45 13.67 9.40
N MET A 137 -14.25 13.30 9.00
CA MET A 137 -13.20 12.86 9.92
C MET A 137 -12.51 14.03 10.61
N VAL A 138 -12.56 15.23 10.04
CA VAL A 138 -11.91 16.43 10.64
C VAL A 138 -12.35 16.67 12.09
N PRO A 139 -13.65 16.74 12.43
CA PRO A 139 -14.07 16.95 13.81
C PRO A 139 -13.73 15.78 14.75
N ILE A 140 -13.45 14.58 14.20
CA ILE A 140 -13.11 13.39 14.97
C ILE A 140 -11.63 13.40 15.36
N VAL A 141 -10.73 13.71 14.42
CA VAL A 141 -9.27 13.64 14.66
C VAL A 141 -8.66 14.97 15.13
N ARG A 142 -9.23 16.11 14.72
CA ARG A 142 -8.70 17.44 15.11
C ARG A 142 -8.51 17.65 16.61
N PRO A 143 -9.40 17.17 17.49
CA PRO A 143 -9.23 17.33 18.93
C PRO A 143 -7.91 16.78 19.46
N VAL A 144 -7.38 15.71 18.84
CA VAL A 144 -6.09 15.13 19.22
C VAL A 144 -4.95 16.15 19.11
N TRP A 145 -4.90 16.92 18.03
CA TRP A 145 -3.88 17.97 17.86
C TRP A 145 -4.18 19.23 18.70
N ALA A 146 -5.44 19.48 19.02
CA ALA A 146 -5.78 20.57 19.94
C ALA A 146 -5.20 20.35 21.35
N GLU A 147 -4.98 19.10 21.76
CA GLU A 147 -4.35 18.76 23.05
C GLU A 147 -2.88 19.23 23.13
N VAL A 148 -2.20 19.45 22.01
CA VAL A 148 -0.82 19.99 21.99
C VAL A 148 -0.73 21.40 22.53
N GLY A 149 -1.79 22.18 22.38
CA GLY A 149 -1.84 23.60 22.85
C GLY A 149 -1.09 24.59 21.96
N GLU A 150 -0.36 24.11 20.96
CA GLU A 150 0.40 24.89 19.98
C GLU A 150 -0.17 24.70 18.58
N ALA A 151 0.15 25.60 17.65
CA ALA A 151 -0.34 25.52 16.28
C ALA A 151 0.16 24.26 15.54
N ASN A 152 1.35 23.77 15.91
CA ASN A 152 1.98 22.57 15.39
C ASN A 152 3.09 22.10 16.34
N GLN A 153 3.80 21.03 15.96
CA GLN A 153 4.90 20.47 16.75
C GLN A 153 6.29 20.74 16.15
N LEU A 154 6.43 21.81 15.38
CA LEU A 154 7.71 22.16 14.75
C LEU A 154 8.82 22.39 15.76
N GLY A 155 10.03 21.97 15.41
CA GLY A 155 11.20 22.14 16.24
C GLY A 155 11.27 21.23 17.46
N ARG A 156 10.44 20.21 17.51
CA ARG A 156 10.55 19.16 18.53
C ARG A 156 11.92 18.47 18.42
N SER A 157 12.58 18.31 19.55
CA SER A 157 13.93 17.72 19.58
C SER A 157 13.87 16.21 19.39
N PHE A 158 14.59 15.73 18.37
CA PHE A 158 14.84 14.32 18.12
C PHE A 158 16.36 14.06 18.00
N PRO A 159 16.80 12.81 18.15
CA PRO A 159 18.17 12.46 17.83
C PRO A 159 18.50 12.85 16.38
N PRO A 160 19.71 13.30 16.08
CA PRO A 160 20.10 13.62 14.71
C PRO A 160 19.99 12.41 13.80
N LEU A 161 19.76 12.64 12.50
CA LEU A 161 19.83 11.59 11.50
C LEU A 161 21.24 11.01 11.47
N THR A 162 21.31 9.69 11.42
CA THR A 162 22.53 8.90 11.20
C THR A 162 22.41 8.11 9.91
N TYR A 163 23.56 7.70 9.36
CA TYR A 163 23.64 7.02 8.07
C TYR A 163 24.58 5.83 8.22
N THR A 164 24.11 4.86 9.00
CA THR A 164 24.84 3.63 9.31
C THR A 164 24.23 2.43 8.59
N GLU A 165 24.95 1.31 8.56
CA GLU A 165 24.40 0.03 8.06
C GLU A 165 23.17 -0.41 8.86
N GLU A 166 23.13 -0.11 10.16
CA GLU A 166 21.97 -0.41 11.02
C GLU A 166 20.75 0.43 10.63
N ASP A 167 20.94 1.70 10.31
CA ASP A 167 19.87 2.56 9.79
C ASP A 167 19.30 2.00 8.47
N ALA A 168 20.19 1.55 7.57
CA ALA A 168 19.78 0.94 6.30
C ALA A 168 19.01 -0.36 6.52
N ALA A 169 19.54 -1.26 7.34
CA ALA A 169 18.87 -2.52 7.69
C ALA A 169 17.51 -2.29 8.35
N GLY A 170 17.39 -1.23 9.13
CA GLY A 170 16.14 -0.82 9.75
C GLY A 170 15.02 -0.48 8.74
N LEU A 171 15.38 0.07 7.58
CA LEU A 171 14.44 0.45 6.53
C LEU A 171 13.87 -0.74 5.72
N THR A 172 14.43 -1.92 5.90
CA THR A 172 13.97 -3.19 5.32
C THR A 172 13.66 -4.26 6.38
N LEU A 173 13.55 -3.86 7.65
CA LEU A 173 13.38 -4.77 8.77
C LEU A 173 12.00 -5.43 8.75
N LEU A 174 11.96 -6.73 8.47
CA LEU A 174 10.76 -7.56 8.66
C LEU A 174 10.67 -8.03 10.13
N GLU A 175 9.46 -8.05 10.65
CA GLU A 175 9.12 -8.66 11.92
C GLU A 175 8.23 -9.88 11.70
N PRO A 176 8.27 -10.91 12.56
CA PRO A 176 7.38 -12.07 12.44
C PRO A 176 5.91 -11.66 12.52
N ALA A 177 5.15 -12.01 11.49
CA ALA A 177 3.71 -11.78 11.44
C ALA A 177 3.04 -12.81 10.50
N PRO A 178 1.71 -13.00 10.61
CA PRO A 178 1.02 -14.08 9.91
C PRO A 178 0.97 -13.90 8.38
N ARG A 179 0.86 -15.05 7.69
CA ARG A 179 0.42 -15.18 6.30
C ARG A 179 -0.69 -16.21 6.25
N THR A 180 -1.91 -15.76 5.94
CA THR A 180 -3.11 -16.58 6.06
C THR A 180 -3.93 -16.59 4.78
N ILE A 181 -4.80 -17.58 4.63
CA ILE A 181 -5.77 -17.63 3.53
C ILE A 181 -6.71 -16.42 3.61
N ARG A 182 -7.14 -16.03 4.81
CA ARG A 182 -7.95 -14.83 5.00
C ARG A 182 -7.21 -13.58 4.50
N GLY A 183 -5.93 -13.45 4.84
CA GLY A 183 -5.07 -12.37 4.33
C GLY A 183 -4.98 -12.40 2.79
N ALA A 184 -4.73 -13.57 2.19
CA ALA A 184 -4.69 -13.73 0.74
C ALA A 184 -6.01 -13.32 0.06
N ARG A 185 -7.14 -13.68 0.63
CA ARG A 185 -8.47 -13.28 0.12
C ARG A 185 -8.67 -11.76 0.17
N ASN A 186 -8.26 -11.14 1.27
CA ASN A 186 -8.32 -9.66 1.40
C ASN A 186 -7.43 -8.99 0.33
N LEU A 187 -6.18 -9.47 0.18
CA LEU A 187 -5.26 -8.97 -0.84
C LEU A 187 -5.85 -9.05 -2.24
N LEU A 188 -6.46 -10.19 -2.61
CA LEU A 188 -7.11 -10.39 -3.92
C LEU A 188 -8.33 -9.50 -4.11
N SER A 189 -9.26 -9.52 -3.15
CA SER A 189 -10.51 -8.78 -3.25
C SER A 189 -10.24 -7.28 -3.45
N VAL A 190 -9.40 -6.70 -2.60
CA VAL A 190 -9.09 -5.27 -2.65
C VAL A 190 -8.25 -4.94 -3.89
N GLY A 191 -7.26 -5.76 -4.25
CA GLY A 191 -6.45 -5.55 -5.44
C GLY A 191 -7.27 -5.52 -6.72
N ILE A 192 -8.22 -6.44 -6.89
CA ILE A 192 -9.12 -6.48 -8.05
C ILE A 192 -10.06 -5.27 -8.05
N GLN A 193 -10.62 -4.89 -6.90
CA GLN A 193 -11.57 -3.79 -6.80
C GLN A 193 -10.95 -2.44 -7.14
N TYR A 194 -9.73 -2.15 -6.64
CA TYR A 194 -9.03 -0.91 -7.02
C TYR A 194 -8.58 -0.93 -8.47
N GLY A 195 -8.13 -2.08 -9.00
CA GLY A 195 -7.85 -2.25 -10.42
C GLY A 195 -9.09 -2.01 -11.30
N ASN A 196 -10.25 -2.50 -10.87
CA ASN A 196 -11.52 -2.25 -11.56
C ASN A 196 -11.93 -0.76 -11.52
N ALA A 197 -11.81 -0.11 -10.38
CA ALA A 197 -12.11 1.31 -10.24
C ALA A 197 -11.19 2.17 -11.12
N PHE A 198 -9.89 1.89 -11.11
CA PHE A 198 -8.94 2.60 -11.97
C PHE A 198 -9.22 2.35 -13.46
N GLY A 199 -9.53 1.09 -13.82
CA GLY A 199 -9.91 0.74 -15.19
C GLY A 199 -11.12 1.52 -15.72
N GLN A 200 -11.99 2.00 -14.83
CA GLN A 200 -13.12 2.88 -15.13
C GLN A 200 -12.78 4.38 -15.09
N GLY A 201 -11.51 4.74 -14.84
CA GLY A 201 -11.05 6.11 -14.74
C GLY A 201 -11.11 6.72 -13.34
N PHE A 202 -11.41 5.94 -12.31
CA PHE A 202 -11.43 6.39 -10.91
C PHE A 202 -10.10 6.07 -10.23
N GLN A 203 -9.26 7.05 -10.10
CA GLN A 203 -7.94 6.90 -9.45
C GLN A 203 -8.04 6.71 -7.94
N ALA A 204 -9.07 7.28 -7.31
CA ALA A 204 -9.42 7.05 -5.93
C ALA A 204 -10.87 6.57 -5.84
N ALA A 205 -11.13 5.52 -5.08
CA ALA A 205 -12.45 4.93 -4.95
C ALA A 205 -12.79 4.64 -3.48
N ALA A 206 -14.08 4.71 -3.17
CA ALA A 206 -14.59 4.31 -1.86
C ALA A 206 -15.13 2.89 -1.95
N LEU A 207 -14.44 1.93 -1.32
CA LEU A 207 -14.99 0.60 -1.09
C LEU A 207 -15.98 0.65 0.08
N LYS A 208 -17.11 -0.01 -0.08
CA LYS A 208 -18.21 -0.05 0.90
C LYS A 208 -18.12 -1.31 1.75
N PRO A 209 -18.73 -1.36 2.95
CA PRO A 209 -18.79 -2.59 3.73
C PRO A 209 -19.35 -3.80 2.95
N ALA A 210 -20.33 -3.60 2.10
CA ALA A 210 -20.89 -4.65 1.24
C ALA A 210 -19.86 -5.27 0.26
N ASP A 211 -18.80 -4.53 -0.09
CA ASP A 211 -17.75 -5.00 -0.98
C ASP A 211 -16.77 -5.96 -0.26
N PHE A 212 -16.89 -6.11 1.06
CA PHE A 212 -16.05 -6.98 1.92
C PHE A 212 -16.78 -8.23 2.43
N PHE A 213 -17.91 -8.59 1.83
CA PHE A 213 -18.62 -9.87 2.01
C PHE A 213 -18.93 -10.28 3.45
N GLY A 214 -19.44 -9.35 4.25
CA GLY A 214 -19.90 -9.62 5.61
C GLY A 214 -18.89 -9.34 6.69
N ASP A 215 -17.82 -8.65 6.38
CA ASP A 215 -16.98 -8.02 7.39
C ASP A 215 -17.61 -6.66 7.74
N ASP A 216 -18.58 -6.69 8.64
CA ASP A 216 -19.35 -5.53 9.07
C ASP A 216 -18.51 -4.52 9.89
N ASP A 217 -17.31 -4.92 10.30
CA ASP A 217 -16.36 -4.06 11.01
C ASP A 217 -15.57 -3.13 10.07
N ILE A 218 -15.62 -3.39 8.76
CA ILE A 218 -15.00 -2.54 7.77
C ILE A 218 -15.99 -1.44 7.36
N LEU A 219 -15.57 -0.20 7.55
CA LEU A 219 -16.31 0.97 7.05
C LEU A 219 -15.91 1.29 5.60
N TYR A 220 -16.57 2.31 5.04
CA TYR A 220 -16.11 2.90 3.80
C TYR A 220 -14.64 3.28 3.88
N LEU A 221 -13.84 2.73 2.96
CA LEU A 221 -12.43 3.04 2.80
C LEU A 221 -12.24 3.83 1.51
N MET A 222 -11.80 5.07 1.61
CA MET A 222 -11.45 5.88 0.45
C MET A 222 -9.93 5.88 0.30
N GLU A 223 -9.44 5.13 -0.67
CA GLU A 223 -8.03 4.94 -0.99
C GLU A 223 -7.80 5.03 -2.50
N ASP A 224 -6.56 4.93 -2.94
CA ASP A 224 -6.14 5.01 -4.33
C ASP A 224 -5.58 3.69 -4.87
N VAL A 225 -5.01 3.73 -6.08
CA VAL A 225 -4.49 2.55 -6.78
C VAL A 225 -3.28 1.91 -6.08
N ALA A 226 -2.49 2.67 -5.34
CA ALA A 226 -1.35 2.12 -4.58
C ALA A 226 -1.80 1.05 -3.58
N THR A 227 -3.00 1.21 -3.03
CA THR A 227 -3.67 0.21 -2.19
C THR A 227 -3.89 -1.12 -2.90
N GLY A 228 -4.22 -1.09 -4.20
CA GLY A 228 -4.37 -2.28 -5.02
C GLY A 228 -3.03 -2.90 -5.38
N GLU A 229 -2.06 -2.08 -5.75
CA GLU A 229 -0.74 -2.52 -6.17
C GLU A 229 0.00 -3.29 -5.09
N ILE A 230 0.13 -2.71 -3.89
CA ILE A 230 0.83 -3.38 -2.79
C ILE A 230 0.22 -4.74 -2.44
N ARG A 231 -1.08 -4.89 -2.57
CA ARG A 231 -1.75 -6.15 -2.28
C ARG A 231 -1.38 -7.26 -3.26
N LEU A 232 -1.33 -6.94 -4.53
CA LEU A 232 -0.89 -7.89 -5.56
C LEU A 232 0.63 -8.15 -5.47
N SER A 233 1.41 -7.15 -5.11
CA SER A 233 2.85 -7.27 -4.86
C SER A 233 3.16 -8.26 -3.74
N ILE A 234 2.45 -8.21 -2.62
CA ILE A 234 2.59 -9.18 -1.53
C ILE A 234 2.24 -10.61 -1.98
N LEU A 235 1.18 -10.79 -2.77
CA LEU A 235 0.83 -12.11 -3.33
C LEU A 235 1.90 -12.63 -4.28
N TRP A 236 2.50 -11.75 -5.07
CA TRP A 236 3.63 -12.08 -5.92
C TRP A 236 4.82 -12.60 -5.07
N GLU A 237 5.16 -11.90 -3.99
CA GLU A 237 6.20 -12.33 -3.06
C GLU A 237 5.91 -13.71 -2.47
N TRP A 238 4.70 -13.94 -1.98
CA TRP A 238 4.33 -15.24 -1.40
C TRP A 238 4.49 -16.37 -2.42
N LEU A 239 4.09 -16.11 -3.66
CA LEU A 239 4.17 -17.11 -4.73
C LEU A 239 5.60 -17.40 -5.16
N HIS A 240 6.37 -16.35 -5.46
CA HIS A 240 7.67 -16.49 -6.13
C HIS A 240 8.85 -16.66 -5.17
N LYS A 241 8.70 -16.24 -3.91
CA LYS A 241 9.74 -16.36 -2.90
C LYS A 241 9.51 -17.53 -1.92
N GLY A 242 8.45 -18.32 -2.11
CA GLY A 242 8.16 -19.48 -1.28
C GLY A 242 7.52 -19.11 0.06
N GLY A 243 6.62 -18.16 0.07
CA GLY A 243 5.84 -17.78 1.25
C GLY A 243 5.02 -18.97 1.77
N SER A 244 5.21 -19.32 3.05
CA SER A 244 4.47 -20.39 3.71
C SER A 244 3.34 -19.82 4.56
N LEU A 245 2.22 -20.55 4.63
CA LEU A 245 1.10 -20.22 5.48
C LEU A 245 1.44 -20.46 6.96
N THR A 246 0.92 -19.62 7.82
CA THR A 246 1.18 -19.64 9.26
C THR A 246 0.00 -20.20 10.06
N GLU A 247 -1.14 -20.45 9.41
CA GLU A 247 -2.35 -20.96 10.01
C GLU A 247 -3.00 -22.02 9.13
N ASP A 248 -3.72 -22.96 9.79
CA ASP A 248 -4.59 -23.90 9.10
C ASP A 248 -5.84 -23.19 8.58
N ASP A 249 -6.31 -23.58 7.40
CA ASP A 249 -7.58 -23.10 6.85
C ASP A 249 -8.50 -24.27 6.49
N ALA A 250 -9.62 -24.36 7.17
CA ALA A 250 -10.56 -25.48 7.01
C ALA A 250 -11.31 -25.43 5.67
N GLU A 251 -11.53 -24.26 5.09
CA GLU A 251 -12.28 -24.08 3.84
C GLU A 251 -11.46 -24.54 2.63
N THR A 252 -10.20 -24.19 2.60
CA THR A 252 -9.28 -24.61 1.52
C THR A 252 -8.64 -25.96 1.78
N GLY A 253 -8.56 -26.37 3.05
CA GLY A 253 -7.80 -27.52 3.51
C GLY A 253 -6.29 -27.26 3.66
N ALA A 254 -5.87 -26.02 3.51
CA ALA A 254 -4.47 -25.60 3.66
C ALA A 254 -4.00 -25.75 5.12
N ARG A 255 -2.73 -26.06 5.30
CA ARG A 255 -2.10 -26.29 6.60
C ARG A 255 -0.95 -25.34 6.85
N VAL A 256 -0.65 -25.14 8.14
CA VAL A 256 0.59 -24.44 8.55
C VAL A 256 1.79 -25.06 7.84
N GLY A 257 2.61 -24.21 7.24
CA GLY A 257 3.81 -24.61 6.51
C GLY A 257 3.58 -24.91 5.02
N ASP A 258 2.33 -25.04 4.56
CA ASP A 258 2.06 -25.16 3.13
C ASP A 258 2.52 -23.91 2.38
N LEU A 259 3.14 -24.09 1.23
CA LEU A 259 3.55 -22.99 0.36
C LEU A 259 2.35 -22.37 -0.33
N PHE A 260 2.36 -21.05 -0.45
CA PHE A 260 1.41 -20.32 -1.27
C PHE A 260 1.72 -20.56 -2.76
N ALA A 261 1.11 -21.59 -3.33
CA ALA A 261 1.40 -22.05 -4.68
C ALA A 261 0.41 -21.50 -5.73
N ALA A 262 0.82 -21.53 -7.00
CA ALA A 262 0.00 -21.02 -8.12
C ALA A 262 -1.40 -21.66 -8.21
N ALA A 263 -1.52 -22.95 -7.87
CA ALA A 263 -2.83 -23.62 -7.85
C ALA A 263 -3.77 -23.04 -6.78
N LEU A 264 -3.23 -22.79 -5.58
CA LEU A 264 -3.98 -22.14 -4.49
C LEU A 264 -4.34 -20.71 -4.87
N PHE A 265 -3.39 -19.94 -5.39
CA PHE A 265 -3.66 -18.58 -5.87
C PHE A 265 -4.79 -18.54 -6.90
N ARG A 266 -4.74 -19.37 -7.94
CA ARG A 266 -5.80 -19.39 -8.98
C ARG A 266 -7.16 -19.78 -8.42
N ARG A 267 -7.19 -20.71 -7.45
CA ARG A 267 -8.44 -21.07 -6.76
C ARG A 267 -9.01 -19.86 -6.02
N LEU A 268 -8.21 -19.19 -5.18
CA LEU A 268 -8.65 -18.03 -4.43
C LEU A 268 -9.05 -16.87 -5.36
N LEU A 269 -8.30 -16.64 -6.42
CA LEU A 269 -8.63 -15.63 -7.43
C LEU A 269 -10.00 -15.88 -8.07
N ALA A 270 -10.28 -17.12 -8.45
CA ALA A 270 -11.55 -17.50 -9.03
C ALA A 270 -12.72 -17.30 -8.03
N GLU A 271 -12.53 -17.71 -6.79
CA GLU A 271 -13.53 -17.58 -5.72
C GLU A 271 -13.82 -16.10 -5.39
N GLU A 272 -12.80 -15.27 -5.22
CA GLU A 272 -12.97 -13.84 -4.93
C GLU A 272 -13.55 -13.09 -6.13
N TYR A 273 -13.09 -13.38 -7.34
CA TYR A 273 -13.68 -12.81 -8.55
C TYR A 273 -15.17 -13.15 -8.69
N ASP A 274 -15.58 -14.38 -8.41
CA ASP A 274 -16.97 -14.79 -8.51
C ASP A 274 -17.85 -14.08 -7.45
N LYS A 275 -17.32 -13.86 -6.24
CA LYS A 275 -17.98 -13.04 -5.22
C LYS A 275 -18.19 -11.58 -5.71
N LEU A 276 -17.12 -10.97 -6.23
CA LEU A 276 -17.16 -9.59 -6.75
C LEU A 276 -18.14 -9.46 -7.92
N ARG A 277 -18.12 -10.39 -8.85
CA ARG A 277 -19.06 -10.41 -9.99
C ARG A 277 -20.53 -10.47 -9.53
N ARG A 278 -20.83 -11.34 -8.56
CA ARG A 278 -22.19 -11.45 -8.00
C ARG A 278 -22.60 -10.20 -7.22
N ALA A 279 -21.67 -9.53 -6.54
CA ALA A 279 -21.94 -8.28 -5.86
C ALA A 279 -22.24 -7.16 -6.86
N SER A 280 -21.47 -7.07 -7.95
CA SER A 280 -21.69 -6.10 -9.04
C SER A 280 -23.03 -6.31 -9.74
N ASP A 281 -23.44 -7.57 -9.97
CA ASP A 281 -24.75 -7.90 -10.57
C ASP A 281 -25.95 -7.46 -9.69
N ARG A 282 -25.72 -7.20 -8.40
CA ARG A 282 -26.76 -6.78 -7.44
C ARG A 282 -26.79 -5.28 -7.19
N ASP A 283 -25.75 -4.56 -7.59
CA ASP A 283 -25.68 -3.11 -7.39
C ASP A 283 -26.49 -2.39 -8.47
N VAL A 284 -27.78 -2.23 -8.19
CA VAL A 284 -28.79 -1.64 -9.10
C VAL A 284 -28.46 -0.18 -9.50
N HIS A 285 -27.48 0.44 -8.84
CA HIS A 285 -27.16 1.86 -9.05
C HIS A 285 -25.90 2.10 -9.86
N ASP A 286 -25.15 1.05 -10.22
CA ASP A 286 -23.88 1.21 -10.92
C ASP A 286 -23.57 0.03 -11.85
N ASP A 287 -24.29 0.00 -12.98
CA ASP A 287 -24.05 -0.97 -14.06
C ASP A 287 -22.63 -0.90 -14.63
N SER A 288 -21.88 0.18 -14.34
CA SER A 288 -20.50 0.36 -14.81
C SER A 288 -19.49 -0.46 -14.01
N LYS A 289 -19.77 -0.79 -12.75
CA LYS A 289 -18.83 -1.50 -11.86
C LYS A 289 -18.44 -2.90 -12.36
N GLY A 290 -19.31 -3.58 -13.08
CA GLY A 290 -19.04 -4.90 -13.62
C GLY A 290 -18.28 -4.93 -14.93
N THR A 291 -18.22 -3.81 -15.66
CA THR A 291 -17.80 -3.81 -17.07
C THR A 291 -16.30 -3.98 -17.28
N THR A 292 -15.46 -3.47 -16.39
CA THR A 292 -14.01 -3.62 -16.43
C THR A 292 -13.48 -4.69 -15.46
N LEU A 293 -14.34 -5.29 -14.65
CA LEU A 293 -13.98 -6.29 -13.66
C LEU A 293 -13.26 -7.53 -14.25
N PRO A 294 -13.67 -8.08 -15.43
CA PRO A 294 -12.91 -9.17 -16.07
C PRO A 294 -11.50 -8.77 -16.47
N VAL A 295 -11.29 -7.52 -16.89
CA VAL A 295 -9.98 -6.98 -17.25
C VAL A 295 -9.11 -6.81 -16.01
N ALA A 296 -9.67 -6.26 -14.92
CA ALA A 296 -8.97 -6.12 -13.65
C ALA A 296 -8.52 -7.48 -13.08
N ARG A 297 -9.36 -8.50 -13.18
CA ARG A 297 -8.99 -9.88 -12.83
C ARG A 297 -7.82 -10.40 -13.66
N GLU A 298 -7.86 -10.21 -14.98
CA GLU A 298 -6.78 -10.66 -15.89
C GLU A 298 -5.45 -9.96 -15.57
N ILE A 299 -5.50 -8.67 -15.29
CA ILE A 299 -4.32 -7.90 -14.86
C ILE A 299 -3.78 -8.45 -13.54
N ALA A 300 -4.63 -8.67 -12.55
CA ALA A 300 -4.24 -9.22 -11.26
C ALA A 300 -3.62 -10.63 -11.40
N GLU A 301 -4.21 -11.49 -12.23
CA GLU A 301 -3.68 -12.84 -12.50
C GLU A 301 -2.30 -12.77 -13.15
N THR A 302 -2.13 -11.94 -14.16
CA THR A 302 -0.84 -11.76 -14.84
C THR A 302 0.21 -11.18 -13.91
N TYR A 303 -0.12 -10.12 -13.18
CA TYR A 303 0.80 -9.47 -12.24
C TYR A 303 1.37 -10.45 -11.22
N VAL A 304 0.52 -11.30 -10.65
CA VAL A 304 0.94 -12.23 -9.59
C VAL A 304 1.61 -13.48 -10.14
N LEU A 305 1.18 -14.00 -11.31
CA LEU A 305 1.71 -15.26 -11.83
C LEU A 305 2.98 -15.13 -12.68
N ASP A 306 3.23 -13.96 -13.25
CA ASP A 306 4.44 -13.79 -14.06
C ASP A 306 5.69 -13.76 -13.17
N GLN A 307 6.76 -14.41 -13.65
CA GLN A 307 8.04 -14.44 -12.91
C GLN A 307 8.75 -13.09 -12.90
N VAL A 308 8.59 -12.32 -13.97
CA VAL A 308 9.08 -10.95 -14.03
C VAL A 308 8.08 -10.06 -13.32
N LYS A 309 8.46 -9.52 -12.18
CA LYS A 309 7.62 -8.57 -11.45
C LYS A 309 7.44 -7.31 -12.28
N THR A 310 6.19 -6.94 -12.53
CA THR A 310 5.88 -5.68 -13.18
C THR A 310 6.26 -4.53 -12.23
N PRO A 311 7.12 -3.59 -12.66
CA PRO A 311 7.58 -2.51 -11.78
C PRO A 311 6.45 -1.56 -11.37
N TRP A 312 5.45 -1.38 -12.24
CA TRP A 312 4.30 -0.52 -11.98
C TRP A 312 2.99 -1.19 -12.39
N TYR A 313 2.16 -1.55 -11.42
CA TYR A 313 0.81 -2.08 -11.66
C TYR A 313 -0.03 -1.11 -12.51
N ILE A 314 0.16 0.19 -12.28
CA ILE A 314 -0.55 1.25 -12.99
C ILE A 314 -0.31 1.25 -14.50
N ASP A 315 0.82 0.72 -14.97
CA ASP A 315 1.09 0.61 -16.40
C ASP A 315 0.14 -0.39 -17.07
N LEU A 316 -0.09 -1.54 -16.45
CA LEU A 316 -1.05 -2.54 -16.94
C LEU A 316 -2.49 -1.99 -16.92
N LEU A 317 -2.80 -1.15 -15.93
CA LEU A 317 -4.10 -0.48 -15.85
C LEU A 317 -4.26 0.60 -16.92
N ASN A 318 -3.24 1.43 -17.12
CA ASN A 318 -3.27 2.53 -18.10
C ASN A 318 -3.44 2.04 -19.53
N ILE A 319 -2.74 0.98 -19.94
CA ILE A 319 -2.91 0.41 -21.29
C ILE A 319 -4.31 -0.21 -21.48
N ASN A 320 -5.05 -0.43 -20.39
CA ASN A 320 -6.39 -0.98 -20.40
C ASN A 320 -7.46 -0.01 -19.85
N LEU A 321 -7.14 1.28 -19.76
CA LEU A 321 -8.08 2.28 -19.27
C LEU A 321 -9.35 2.32 -20.14
N ASN A 322 -10.52 2.25 -19.51
CA ASN A 322 -11.84 2.17 -20.16
C ASN A 322 -11.95 1.02 -21.18
N ASN A 323 -11.17 -0.04 -21.02
CA ASN A 323 -11.26 -1.20 -21.86
C ASN A 323 -12.23 -2.23 -21.27
N HIS A 324 -13.29 -2.53 -22.02
CA HIS A 324 -14.32 -3.52 -21.66
C HIS A 324 -14.17 -4.84 -22.43
N ASP A 325 -13.19 -4.92 -23.34
CA ASP A 325 -12.91 -6.10 -24.15
C ASP A 325 -11.76 -6.92 -23.54
N LEU A 326 -12.11 -8.06 -22.98
CA LEU A 326 -11.13 -8.95 -22.36
C LEU A 326 -10.12 -9.51 -23.36
N ALA A 327 -10.53 -9.75 -24.63
CA ALA A 327 -9.60 -10.26 -25.64
C ALA A 327 -8.55 -9.22 -25.99
N LEU A 328 -8.97 -7.98 -26.18
CA LEU A 328 -8.07 -6.85 -26.39
C LEU A 328 -7.18 -6.60 -25.16
N ALA A 329 -7.72 -6.75 -23.94
CA ALA A 329 -6.92 -6.62 -22.72
C ALA A 329 -5.78 -7.66 -22.68
N LYS A 330 -6.09 -8.91 -22.97
CA LYS A 330 -5.10 -10.00 -23.03
C LYS A 330 -3.99 -9.73 -24.05
N GLU A 331 -4.35 -9.24 -25.21
CA GLU A 331 -3.37 -8.87 -26.24
C GLU A 331 -2.43 -7.75 -25.73
N ARG A 332 -2.97 -6.68 -25.18
CA ARG A 332 -2.19 -5.56 -24.65
C ARG A 332 -1.27 -5.96 -23.49
N ILE A 333 -1.79 -6.74 -22.55
CA ILE A 333 -1.03 -7.29 -21.43
C ILE A 333 0.12 -8.17 -21.96
N GLN A 334 -0.16 -9.06 -22.90
CA GLN A 334 0.85 -9.93 -23.51
C GLN A 334 1.97 -9.13 -24.18
N LEU A 335 1.63 -8.09 -24.94
CA LEU A 335 2.60 -7.21 -25.59
C LEU A 335 3.47 -6.48 -24.56
N TYR A 336 2.86 -5.91 -23.52
CA TYR A 336 3.59 -5.25 -22.44
C TYR A 336 4.55 -6.20 -21.72
N MET A 337 4.07 -7.37 -21.31
CA MET A 337 4.89 -8.36 -20.59
C MET A 337 6.02 -8.92 -21.46
N THR A 338 5.80 -9.05 -22.78
CA THR A 338 6.87 -9.44 -23.70
C THR A 338 7.95 -8.37 -23.76
N ALA A 339 7.58 -7.11 -23.94
CA ALA A 339 8.53 -6.00 -23.99
C ALA A 339 9.32 -5.87 -22.66
N LEU A 340 8.65 -6.05 -21.52
CA LEU A 340 9.29 -6.01 -20.20
C LEU A 340 10.32 -7.14 -20.04
N LYS A 341 10.01 -8.35 -20.49
CA LYS A 341 10.93 -9.51 -20.45
C LYS A 341 12.14 -9.30 -21.35
N ASP A 342 11.93 -8.80 -22.57
CA ASP A 342 13.00 -8.49 -23.51
C ASP A 342 13.93 -7.41 -22.96
N GLU A 343 13.40 -6.41 -22.28
CA GLU A 343 14.19 -5.36 -21.63
C GLU A 343 14.99 -5.92 -20.44
N SER A 344 14.34 -6.70 -19.58
CA SER A 344 14.98 -7.37 -18.45
C SER A 344 16.14 -8.27 -18.90
N GLN A 345 15.95 -9.03 -19.98
CA GLN A 345 16.99 -9.89 -20.55
C GLN A 345 18.15 -9.05 -21.10
N ARG A 346 17.89 -7.98 -21.84
CA ARG A 346 18.92 -7.08 -22.36
C ARG A 346 19.74 -6.43 -21.25
N ILE A 347 19.10 -6.02 -20.15
CA ILE A 347 19.80 -5.49 -18.99
C ILE A 347 20.72 -6.56 -18.39
N THR A 348 20.21 -7.76 -18.20
CA THR A 348 20.98 -8.88 -17.62
C THR A 348 22.19 -9.27 -18.49
N GLU A 349 22.01 -9.31 -19.81
CA GLU A 349 23.11 -9.63 -20.75
C GLU A 349 24.19 -8.55 -20.85
N ASN A 350 23.84 -7.30 -20.57
CA ASN A 350 24.78 -6.16 -20.57
C ASN A 350 25.44 -5.91 -19.22
N LEU A 351 25.01 -6.56 -18.15
CA LEU A 351 25.67 -6.56 -16.86
C LEU A 351 26.75 -7.66 -16.90
N ASP A 352 27.91 -7.35 -17.48
CA ASP A 352 29.14 -8.14 -17.32
C ASP A 352 29.59 -8.05 -15.84
N PHE A 353 29.20 -9.06 -15.05
CA PHE A 353 29.73 -9.29 -13.72
C PHE A 353 30.80 -10.39 -13.72
#